data_81540cd0c78c18b40c865277f29fff66
#
_entry.id   81540cd0c78c18b40c865277f29fff66
#
_cell.length_a   1.000
_cell.length_b   1.000
_cell.length_c   1.000
_cell.angle_alpha   90.00
_cell.angle_beta   90.00
_cell.angle_gamma   90.00
#
_symmetry.space_group_name_H-M   'P 1'
#
loop_
_entity.id
_entity.type
_entity.pdbx_description
1 polymer ?
#
loop_
_entity_poly.entity_id
_entity_poly.type
_entity_poly.pdbx_seq_one_letter_code
_entity_poly.pdbx_strand_id
1 'polypeptide(L)'
;NLNDYTEPALDTNGRNWKELNYDDSNWPTLTGPMVGGYSYPIVNFEWAGIDNCFELRRKFHLDSTPQGIFTFSVRHDDAVWVYLNGVLVMSETNWTTSFEKYQIPTEAFVQGENILAIHTEQYLGDTFLDYTLYNEKLPEIYTDD
;
A
#
# COMPACT_ATOMS: atom_id res chain seq x y z
N ASN A 1 4.44 2.19 -21.74
CA ASN A 1 3.19 1.75 -22.34
C ASN A 1 2.45 0.89 -21.33
N LEU A 2 1.32 1.40 -20.81
CA LEU A 2 0.50 0.75 -19.77
C LEU A 2 0.04 -0.68 -20.12
N ASN A 3 0.19 -1.06 -21.37
CA ASN A 3 -0.21 -2.38 -21.86
C ASN A 3 0.84 -3.47 -21.61
N ASP A 4 1.99 -3.10 -21.06
CA ASP A 4 3.10 -4.05 -20.85
C ASP A 4 3.25 -4.49 -19.39
N TYR A 5 2.33 -4.05 -18.50
CA TYR A 5 2.32 -4.50 -17.14
C TYR A 5 1.99 -5.99 -17.05
N THR A 6 2.89 -6.72 -16.43
CA THR A 6 2.67 -8.12 -16.06
C THR A 6 2.61 -8.22 -14.56
N GLU A 7 1.46 -8.65 -14.05
CA GLU A 7 1.29 -8.93 -12.62
C GLU A 7 2.34 -9.96 -12.18
N PRO A 8 2.89 -9.84 -10.94
CA PRO A 8 3.78 -10.85 -10.40
C PRO A 8 3.19 -12.25 -10.56
N ALA A 9 4.02 -13.20 -10.97
CA ALA A 9 3.61 -14.58 -11.13
C ALA A 9 3.08 -15.15 -9.82
N LEU A 10 2.20 -16.14 -9.92
CA LEU A 10 1.80 -16.92 -8.76
C LEU A 10 3.05 -17.57 -8.13
N ASP A 11 3.04 -17.71 -6.81
CA ASP A 11 4.10 -18.44 -6.10
C ASP A 11 4.02 -19.95 -6.38
N THR A 12 4.97 -20.70 -5.87
CA THR A 12 5.04 -22.16 -6.07
C THR A 12 3.84 -22.93 -5.51
N ASN A 13 3.03 -22.27 -4.65
CA ASN A 13 1.79 -22.83 -4.10
C ASN A 13 0.54 -22.28 -4.81
N GLY A 14 0.71 -21.55 -5.90
CA GLY A 14 -0.37 -21.01 -6.71
C GLY A 14 -1.06 -19.79 -6.08
N ARG A 15 -0.38 -19.07 -5.18
CA ARG A 15 -0.93 -17.89 -4.51
C ARG A 15 -0.61 -16.62 -5.27
N ASN A 16 -1.55 -15.68 -5.24
CA ASN A 16 -1.38 -14.36 -5.82
C ASN A 16 -0.61 -13.43 -4.85
N TRP A 17 0.13 -12.48 -5.38
CA TRP A 17 0.94 -11.53 -4.61
C TRP A 17 0.13 -10.66 -3.63
N LYS A 18 -1.18 -10.55 -3.81
CA LYS A 18 -2.09 -9.83 -2.90
C LYS A 18 -2.50 -10.66 -1.68
N GLU A 19 -2.21 -11.95 -1.68
CA GLU A 19 -2.60 -12.88 -0.61
C GLU A 19 -1.58 -12.90 0.53
N LEU A 20 -2.07 -13.08 1.76
CA LEU A 20 -1.23 -13.08 2.97
C LEU A 20 -0.06 -14.06 2.89
N ASN A 21 -0.33 -15.26 2.42
CA ASN A 21 0.64 -16.36 2.42
C ASN A 21 1.45 -16.50 1.12
N TYR A 22 1.41 -15.50 0.26
CA TYR A 22 2.28 -15.45 -0.90
C TYR A 22 3.75 -15.49 -0.48
N ASP A 23 4.57 -16.26 -1.17
CA ASP A 23 6.00 -16.35 -0.90
C ASP A 23 6.74 -15.15 -1.53
N ASP A 24 6.99 -14.14 -0.73
CA ASP A 24 7.76 -12.94 -1.08
C ASP A 24 9.22 -13.00 -0.57
N SER A 25 9.72 -14.17 -0.20
CA SER A 25 11.06 -14.33 0.38
C SER A 25 12.19 -13.85 -0.53
N ASN A 26 11.95 -13.82 -1.84
CA ASN A 26 12.90 -13.32 -2.83
C ASN A 26 12.76 -11.82 -3.13
N TRP A 27 11.77 -11.16 -2.53
CA TRP A 27 11.59 -9.71 -2.72
C TRP A 27 12.56 -8.93 -1.84
N PRO A 28 13.12 -7.81 -2.34
CA PRO A 28 13.96 -6.96 -1.50
C PRO A 28 13.13 -6.30 -0.40
N THR A 29 13.74 -6.11 0.77
CA THR A 29 13.16 -5.33 1.85
C THR A 29 13.56 -3.88 1.68
N LEU A 30 12.59 -2.98 1.68
CA LEU A 30 12.77 -1.56 1.45
C LEU A 30 12.22 -0.73 2.62
N THR A 31 12.78 0.46 2.77
CA THR A 31 12.28 1.47 3.70
C THR A 31 11.83 2.69 2.90
N GLY A 32 10.61 3.14 3.14
CA GLY A 32 10.07 4.32 2.45
C GLY A 32 10.67 5.64 2.96
N PRO A 33 10.36 6.75 2.29
CA PRO A 33 9.55 6.84 1.08
C PRO A 33 10.24 6.25 -0.14
N MET A 34 9.44 5.74 -1.10
CA MET A 34 9.90 5.27 -2.40
C MET A 34 9.80 6.43 -3.38
N VAL A 35 10.90 6.86 -3.90
CA VAL A 35 10.98 8.06 -4.74
C VAL A 35 11.89 7.86 -5.93
N GLY A 36 11.61 8.56 -7.02
CA GLY A 36 12.44 8.59 -8.21
C GLY A 36 12.23 9.87 -9.00
N GLY A 37 13.14 10.17 -9.92
CA GLY A 37 13.06 11.36 -10.77
C GLY A 37 13.97 12.48 -10.32
N TYR A 38 13.75 13.66 -10.91
CA TYR A 38 14.67 14.80 -10.77
C TYR A 38 14.45 15.65 -9.53
N SER A 39 13.28 15.58 -8.92
CA SER A 39 12.86 16.47 -7.84
C SER A 39 13.28 16.00 -6.44
N TYR A 40 13.80 14.78 -6.32
CA TYR A 40 14.09 14.16 -5.03
C TYR A 40 15.55 13.73 -4.94
N PRO A 41 16.41 14.51 -4.27
CA PRO A 41 17.85 14.23 -4.20
C PRO A 41 18.23 13.15 -3.18
N ILE A 42 17.35 12.80 -2.27
CA ILE A 42 17.60 11.76 -1.25
C ILE A 42 16.59 10.65 -1.42
N VAL A 43 17.06 9.50 -1.84
CA VAL A 43 16.23 8.33 -2.11
C VAL A 43 16.63 7.17 -1.19
N ASN A 44 15.66 6.56 -0.55
CA ASN A 44 15.84 5.28 0.12
C ASN A 44 15.71 4.10 -0.86
N PHE A 45 15.01 4.34 -1.95
CA PHE A 45 14.85 3.43 -3.06
C PHE A 45 14.64 4.25 -4.33
N GLU A 46 15.42 3.99 -5.35
CA GLU A 46 15.24 4.64 -6.63
C GLU A 46 14.31 3.79 -7.51
N TRP A 47 13.16 4.33 -7.76
CA TRP A 47 12.19 3.78 -8.71
C TRP A 47 12.43 4.44 -10.06
N ALA A 48 13.56 4.16 -10.64
CA ALA A 48 13.91 4.67 -11.95
C ALA A 48 14.33 3.48 -12.80
N GLY A 49 13.45 3.04 -13.58
CA GLY A 49 13.74 1.92 -14.44
C GLY A 49 12.89 1.88 -15.67
N ILE A 50 13.13 0.86 -16.39
CA ILE A 50 12.40 0.48 -17.60
C ILE A 50 10.98 0.05 -17.22
N ASP A 51 10.79 -0.35 -15.97
CA ASP A 51 9.52 -0.82 -15.44
C ASP A 51 8.73 0.35 -14.85
N ASN A 52 7.61 0.65 -15.46
CA ASN A 52 6.72 1.72 -15.04
C ASN A 52 5.82 1.31 -13.88
N CYS A 53 6.09 0.19 -13.24
CA CYS A 53 5.27 -0.41 -12.20
C CYS A 53 6.11 -0.85 -11.03
N PHE A 54 5.51 -0.80 -9.85
CA PHE A 54 6.13 -1.23 -8.60
C PHE A 54 5.08 -1.89 -7.71
N GLU A 55 5.41 -3.03 -7.12
CA GLU A 55 4.58 -3.71 -6.15
C GLU A 55 5.26 -3.71 -4.79
N LEU A 56 4.46 -3.49 -3.75
CA LEU A 56 4.87 -3.50 -2.37
C LEU A 56 3.94 -4.41 -1.56
N ARG A 57 4.54 -5.13 -0.62
CA ARG A 57 3.81 -5.97 0.33
C ARG A 57 4.25 -5.63 1.74
N ARG A 58 3.29 -5.55 2.66
CA ARG A 58 3.58 -5.36 4.07
C ARG A 58 2.60 -6.15 4.93
N LYS A 59 3.14 -7.07 5.72
CA LYS A 59 2.38 -7.77 6.76
C LYS A 59 2.33 -6.94 8.03
N PHE A 60 1.20 -6.98 8.70
CA PHE A 60 1.04 -6.38 10.02
C PHE A 60 0.05 -7.19 10.86
N HIS A 61 0.17 -7.06 12.18
CA HIS A 61 -0.60 -7.85 13.13
C HIS A 61 -1.56 -6.97 13.93
N LEU A 62 -2.80 -7.42 14.07
CA LEU A 62 -3.78 -6.83 14.96
C LEU A 62 -4.05 -7.78 16.14
N ASP A 63 -3.74 -7.33 17.36
CA ASP A 63 -3.87 -8.14 18.58
C ASP A 63 -5.32 -8.41 18.98
N SER A 64 -6.23 -7.57 18.54
CA SER A 64 -7.65 -7.67 18.89
C SER A 64 -8.55 -7.57 17.65
N THR A 65 -9.83 -7.87 17.83
CA THR A 65 -10.87 -7.67 16.82
C THR A 65 -10.81 -6.23 16.29
N PRO A 66 -10.80 -6.03 14.96
CA PRO A 66 -10.74 -4.69 14.37
C PRO A 66 -11.89 -3.81 14.83
N GLN A 67 -11.57 -2.63 15.33
CA GLN A 67 -12.53 -1.63 15.83
C GLN A 67 -12.07 -0.22 15.47
N GLY A 68 -13.01 0.71 15.45
CA GLY A 68 -12.73 2.12 15.22
C GLY A 68 -12.60 2.45 13.74
N ILE A 69 -11.88 3.52 13.46
CA ILE A 69 -11.69 4.06 12.12
C ILE A 69 -10.26 3.76 11.67
N PHE A 70 -10.14 3.02 10.57
CA PHE A 70 -8.86 2.81 9.91
C PHE A 70 -8.69 3.84 8.80
N THR A 71 -7.57 4.56 8.83
CA THR A 71 -7.24 5.58 7.84
C THR A 71 -5.95 5.22 7.13
N PHE A 72 -6.00 5.26 5.81
CA PHE A 72 -4.85 5.14 4.94
C PHE A 72 -4.51 6.54 4.41
N SER A 73 -3.34 7.06 4.77
CA SER A 73 -2.83 8.35 4.32
C SER A 73 -1.72 8.10 3.32
N VAL A 74 -1.87 8.60 2.11
CA VAL A 74 -0.96 8.30 1.02
C VAL A 74 -0.65 9.53 0.18
N ARG A 75 0.61 9.67 -0.20
CA ARG A 75 1.06 10.54 -1.28
C ARG A 75 1.64 9.69 -2.38
N HIS A 76 1.21 9.90 -3.59
CA HIS A 76 1.60 9.08 -4.74
C HIS A 76 1.76 9.91 -6.01
N ASP A 77 2.62 9.39 -6.88
CA ASP A 77 2.88 9.90 -8.22
C ASP A 77 3.39 8.73 -9.09
N ASP A 78 2.71 8.19 -10.12
CA ASP A 78 1.37 8.60 -10.56
C ASP A 78 0.27 7.76 -9.87
N ALA A 79 -0.22 6.72 -10.52
CA ALA A 79 -1.37 5.92 -10.08
C ALA A 79 -1.03 4.92 -8.97
N VAL A 80 -2.01 4.62 -8.13
CA VAL A 80 -1.90 3.67 -7.02
C VAL A 80 -3.15 2.82 -6.88
N TRP A 81 -2.94 1.52 -6.60
CA TRP A 81 -3.98 0.56 -6.21
C TRP A 81 -3.56 -0.08 -4.90
N VAL A 82 -4.45 -0.04 -3.93
CA VAL A 82 -4.20 -0.55 -2.58
C VAL A 82 -5.16 -1.68 -2.27
N TYR A 83 -4.59 -2.83 -1.91
CA TYR A 83 -5.33 -4.03 -1.55
C TYR A 83 -5.08 -4.35 -0.08
N LEU A 84 -6.14 -4.72 0.61
CA LEU A 84 -6.05 -5.23 1.96
C LEU A 84 -6.66 -6.63 2.02
N ASN A 85 -5.87 -7.61 2.43
CA ASN A 85 -6.28 -9.01 2.45
C ASN A 85 -6.88 -9.49 1.11
N GLY A 86 -6.28 -9.05 0.01
CA GLY A 86 -6.69 -9.41 -1.34
C GLY A 86 -7.83 -8.59 -1.94
N VAL A 87 -8.40 -7.65 -1.19
CA VAL A 87 -9.54 -6.81 -1.63
C VAL A 87 -9.06 -5.40 -1.95
N LEU A 88 -9.46 -4.88 -3.11
CA LEU A 88 -9.17 -3.49 -3.48
C LEU A 88 -9.91 -2.55 -2.54
N VAL A 89 -9.18 -1.70 -1.80
CA VAL A 89 -9.76 -0.76 -0.83
C VAL A 89 -9.65 0.70 -1.25
N MET A 90 -8.71 1.04 -2.13
CA MET A 90 -8.66 2.34 -2.78
C MET A 90 -7.83 2.26 -4.06
N SER A 91 -8.14 3.14 -5.00
CA SER A 91 -7.32 3.37 -6.19
C SER A 91 -7.49 4.80 -6.68
N GLU A 92 -6.40 5.36 -7.18
CA GLU A 92 -6.37 6.67 -7.83
C GLU A 92 -5.42 6.63 -9.03
N THR A 93 -5.85 7.25 -10.12
CA THR A 93 -5.07 7.28 -11.37
C THR A 93 -4.25 8.54 -11.56
N ASN A 94 -4.51 9.57 -10.76
CA ASN A 94 -3.78 10.84 -10.80
C ASN A 94 -2.71 10.88 -9.72
N TRP A 95 -1.75 11.78 -9.90
CA TRP A 95 -0.72 12.08 -8.90
C TRP A 95 -1.23 13.03 -7.83
N THR A 96 -0.59 13.00 -6.65
CA THR A 96 -0.87 13.93 -5.55
C THR A 96 0.40 14.70 -5.17
N THR A 97 0.23 15.90 -4.64
CA THR A 97 1.31 16.73 -4.10
C THR A 97 1.34 16.74 -2.57
N SER A 98 0.34 16.15 -1.96
CA SER A 98 0.18 16.04 -0.51
C SER A 98 -0.38 14.66 -0.15
N PHE A 99 -0.35 14.34 1.14
CA PHE A 99 -0.98 13.12 1.64
C PHE A 99 -2.50 13.26 1.62
N GLU A 100 -3.14 12.33 0.92
CA GLU A 100 -4.59 12.18 0.86
C GLU A 100 -5.02 11.07 1.83
N LYS A 101 -6.16 11.26 2.49
CA LYS A 101 -6.66 10.31 3.50
C LYS A 101 -7.89 9.57 2.99
N TYR A 102 -7.87 8.26 3.19
CA TYR A 102 -8.96 7.35 2.83
C TYR A 102 -9.35 6.51 4.05
N GLN A 103 -10.62 6.43 4.34
CA GLN A 103 -11.12 5.49 5.34
C GLN A 103 -11.24 4.11 4.72
N ILE A 104 -10.71 3.11 5.42
CA ILE A 104 -10.83 1.72 5.01
C ILE A 104 -11.87 1.05 5.91
N PRO A 105 -12.85 0.35 5.31
CA PRO A 105 -13.87 -0.35 6.10
C PRO A 105 -13.24 -1.32 7.10
N THR A 106 -13.71 -1.30 8.33
CA THR A 106 -13.23 -2.17 9.42
C THR A 106 -13.31 -3.65 9.03
N GLU A 107 -14.31 -4.02 8.24
CA GLU A 107 -14.55 -5.39 7.75
C GLU A 107 -13.44 -5.91 6.83
N ALA A 108 -12.62 -5.04 6.28
CA ALA A 108 -11.49 -5.43 5.44
C ALA A 108 -10.32 -6.00 6.26
N PHE A 109 -10.29 -5.74 7.57
CA PHE A 109 -9.26 -6.20 8.49
C PHE A 109 -9.69 -7.45 9.23
N VAL A 110 -8.71 -8.25 9.67
CA VAL A 110 -8.94 -9.41 10.53
C VAL A 110 -8.09 -9.31 11.79
N GLN A 111 -8.52 -9.94 12.87
CA GLN A 111 -7.65 -10.17 14.02
C GLN A 111 -6.54 -11.12 13.61
N GLY A 112 -5.31 -10.85 14.03
CA GLY A 112 -4.13 -11.60 13.62
C GLY A 112 -3.40 -10.94 12.44
N GLU A 113 -2.83 -11.74 11.56
CA GLU A 113 -2.04 -11.26 10.44
C GLU A 113 -2.91 -10.69 9.30
N ASN A 114 -2.51 -9.52 8.82
CA ASN A 114 -3.08 -8.86 7.67
C ASN A 114 -2.00 -8.60 6.62
N ILE A 115 -2.38 -8.48 5.36
CA ILE A 115 -1.49 -8.10 4.27
C ILE A 115 -2.00 -6.84 3.57
N LEU A 116 -1.14 -5.83 3.52
CA LEU A 116 -1.29 -4.65 2.68
C LEU A 116 -0.46 -4.86 1.41
N ALA A 117 -1.08 -4.78 0.26
CA ALA A 117 -0.44 -4.93 -1.04
C ALA A 117 -0.73 -3.69 -1.88
N ILE A 118 0.30 -3.07 -2.42
CA ILE A 118 0.19 -1.82 -3.18
C ILE A 118 0.81 -2.02 -4.55
N HIS A 119 0.07 -1.69 -5.59
CA HIS A 119 0.55 -1.57 -6.96
C HIS A 119 0.59 -0.10 -7.34
N THR A 120 1.70 0.32 -7.94
CA THR A 120 1.89 1.68 -8.44
C THR A 120 2.27 1.66 -9.91
N GLU A 121 1.85 2.68 -10.63
CA GLU A 121 2.24 2.89 -12.02
C GLU A 121 2.74 4.31 -12.22
N GLN A 122 3.82 4.44 -12.97
CA GLN A 122 4.35 5.71 -13.44
C GLN A 122 3.98 5.94 -14.89
N TYR A 123 3.45 7.11 -15.17
CA TYR A 123 3.13 7.50 -16.54
C TYR A 123 4.14 8.46 -17.12
N LEU A 124 4.55 9.47 -16.34
CA LEU A 124 5.47 10.51 -16.81
C LEU A 124 6.06 11.29 -15.63
N GLY A 125 7.33 11.63 -15.71
CA GLY A 125 7.98 12.53 -14.76
C GLY A 125 8.49 11.84 -13.49
N ASP A 126 8.32 12.51 -12.36
CA ASP A 126 8.74 12.00 -11.06
C ASP A 126 7.87 10.84 -10.57
N THR A 127 8.43 10.06 -9.67
CA THR A 127 7.73 8.97 -8.98
C THR A 127 7.79 9.18 -7.48
N PHE A 128 6.71 8.89 -6.80
CA PHE A 128 6.64 8.99 -5.35
C PHE A 128 5.62 8.01 -4.78
N LEU A 129 5.99 7.33 -3.71
CA LEU A 129 5.07 6.58 -2.87
C LEU A 129 5.51 6.68 -1.42
N ASP A 130 4.64 7.18 -0.59
CA ASP A 130 4.75 7.10 0.87
C ASP A 130 3.36 7.00 1.47
N TYR A 131 3.23 6.25 2.55
CA TYR A 131 1.95 6.01 3.17
C TYR A 131 2.07 5.73 4.66
N THR A 132 0.94 5.90 5.34
CA THR A 132 0.73 5.50 6.72
C THR A 132 -0.65 4.88 6.85
N LEU A 133 -0.74 3.74 7.51
CA LEU A 133 -1.99 3.12 7.91
C LEU A 133 -2.12 3.22 9.42
N TYR A 134 -3.18 3.82 9.91
CA TYR A 134 -3.40 4.00 11.34
C TYR A 134 -4.86 3.80 11.72
N ASN A 135 -5.06 3.46 12.99
CA ASN A 135 -6.37 3.25 13.59
C ASN A 135 -6.64 4.34 14.62
N GLU A 136 -7.77 5.01 14.46
CA GLU A 136 -8.29 5.92 15.49
C GLU A 136 -9.36 5.18 16.28
N LYS A 137 -9.09 4.97 17.58
CA LYS A 137 -10.12 4.49 18.47
C LYS A 137 -11.17 5.58 18.65
N LEU A 138 -12.44 5.19 18.58
CA LEU A 138 -13.50 6.11 18.97
C LEU A 138 -13.27 6.52 20.42
N PRO A 139 -13.47 7.81 20.75
CA PRO A 139 -13.34 8.27 22.14
C PRO A 139 -14.31 7.48 23.02
N GLU A 140 -13.81 7.04 24.18
CA GLU A 140 -14.68 6.44 25.19
C GLU A 140 -15.69 7.50 25.64
N ILE A 141 -16.96 7.20 25.47
CA ILE A 141 -18.03 8.02 26.02
C ILE A 141 -18.13 7.62 27.46
N TYR A 142 -17.57 8.45 28.35
CA TYR A 142 -17.84 8.31 29.77
C TYR A 142 -19.27 8.80 30.04
N THR A 143 -20.15 7.87 30.30
CA THR A 143 -21.43 8.21 30.91
C THR A 143 -21.20 8.34 32.41
N ASP A 144 -21.29 9.57 32.94
CA ASP A 144 -21.39 9.77 34.37
C ASP A 144 -22.68 9.11 34.84
N ASP A 145 -22.54 8.05 35.61
CA ASP A 145 -23.65 7.44 36.30
C ASP A 145 -24.09 8.33 37.49
#